data_73422c335ac70b184ecb3f169de1593d
#
_entry.id   73422c335ac70b184ecb3f169de1593d
#
_cell.length_a   1.000
_cell.length_b   1.000
_cell.length_c   1.000
_cell.angle_alpha   90.00
_cell.angle_beta   90.00
_cell.angle_gamma   90.00
#
_symmetry.space_group_name_H-M   'P 1'
#
loop_
_entity.id
_entity.type
_entity.pdbx_description
1 polymer ?
#
loop_
_entity_poly.entity_id
_entity_poly.type
_entity_poly.pdbx_seq_one_letter_code
_entity_poly.pdbx_strand_id
1 'polypeptide(L)'
;MGKSVGSRAKQSRGFTLIELMIVIAIIGILATLAIPQYKYAVIKSREAVLKENLFILRDTIDQHRADKGKLPKTLEDLVTAGYLRTVPEDPFTQSKDTWILVYEEAAEIDPSIPVEELQEPGIVDVHSGSDKISLFDNTPYAEW
;
A
#
# COMPACT_ATOMS: atom_id res chain seq x y z
N MET A 1 -40.31 56.78 -41.89
CA MET A 1 -39.83 56.80 -40.51
C MET A 1 -39.20 55.43 -40.20
N GLY A 2 -37.90 55.25 -40.49
CA GLY A 2 -37.19 54.01 -40.29
C GLY A 2 -36.31 54.13 -39.03
N LYS A 3 -36.60 53.35 -37.99
CA LYS A 3 -35.71 53.22 -36.80
C LYS A 3 -34.59 52.26 -37.14
N SER A 4 -33.38 52.82 -37.30
CA SER A 4 -32.13 52.05 -37.35
C SER A 4 -31.89 51.42 -35.98
N VAL A 5 -31.92 50.08 -35.88
CA VAL A 5 -31.53 49.32 -34.72
C VAL A 5 -30.01 49.15 -34.80
N GLY A 6 -29.29 49.94 -34.03
CA GLY A 6 -27.85 49.85 -33.93
C GLY A 6 -27.47 48.50 -33.22
N SER A 7 -26.93 47.56 -33.98
CA SER A 7 -26.30 46.34 -33.47
C SER A 7 -25.05 46.73 -32.68
N ARG A 8 -25.10 46.62 -31.35
CA ARG A 8 -23.91 46.70 -30.49
C ARG A 8 -23.04 45.45 -30.75
N ALA A 9 -21.99 45.60 -31.51
CA ALA A 9 -20.97 44.60 -31.65
C ALA A 9 -20.35 44.34 -30.28
N LYS A 10 -20.55 43.10 -29.77
CA LYS A 10 -20.00 42.60 -28.52
C LYS A 10 -18.47 42.54 -28.77
N GLN A 11 -17.72 43.47 -28.19
CA GLN A 11 -16.26 43.45 -28.25
C GLN A 11 -15.79 42.19 -27.53
N SER A 12 -15.33 41.18 -28.29
CA SER A 12 -14.63 40.01 -27.76
C SER A 12 -13.25 40.48 -27.29
N ARG A 13 -13.06 40.57 -25.99
CA ARG A 13 -11.78 40.86 -25.37
C ARG A 13 -10.94 39.58 -25.45
N GLY A 14 -9.93 39.56 -26.31
CA GLY A 14 -8.94 38.50 -26.38
C GLY A 14 -7.87 38.66 -25.29
N PHE A 15 -7.23 37.55 -24.89
CA PHE A 15 -6.09 37.56 -23.98
C PHE A 15 -4.85 38.18 -24.66
N THR A 16 -4.07 38.91 -23.87
CA THR A 16 -2.77 39.43 -24.34
C THR A 16 -1.70 38.35 -24.22
N LEU A 17 -0.67 38.41 -25.08
CA LEU A 17 0.46 37.48 -25.03
C LEU A 17 1.16 37.54 -23.66
N ILE A 18 1.33 38.74 -23.08
CA ILE A 18 1.96 38.90 -21.77
C ILE A 18 1.15 38.29 -20.63
N GLU A 19 -0.19 38.37 -20.70
CA GLU A 19 -1.08 37.76 -19.71
C GLU A 19 -0.91 36.25 -19.72
N LEU A 20 -0.83 35.60 -20.88
CA LEU A 20 -0.55 34.19 -21.01
C LEU A 20 0.84 33.84 -20.47
N MET A 21 1.87 34.62 -20.77
CA MET A 21 3.22 34.39 -20.25
C MET A 21 3.28 34.43 -18.72
N ILE A 22 2.60 35.38 -18.10
CA ILE A 22 2.53 35.49 -16.63
C ILE A 22 1.84 34.28 -16.05
N VAL A 23 0.73 33.82 -16.63
CA VAL A 23 -0.03 32.65 -16.16
C VAL A 23 0.84 31.39 -16.20
N ILE A 24 1.51 31.12 -17.33
CA ILE A 24 2.37 29.92 -17.42
C ILE A 24 3.58 30.01 -16.48
N ALA A 25 4.13 31.19 -16.24
CA ALA A 25 5.20 31.40 -15.29
C ALA A 25 4.75 31.06 -13.84
N ILE A 26 3.56 31.53 -13.43
CA ILE A 26 2.98 31.22 -12.11
C ILE A 26 2.69 29.74 -11.98
N ILE A 27 2.10 29.10 -12.99
CA ILE A 27 1.85 27.66 -13.00
C ILE A 27 3.16 26.87 -12.84
N GLY A 28 4.23 27.28 -13.55
CA GLY A 28 5.54 26.65 -13.44
C GLY A 28 6.11 26.70 -12.01
N ILE A 29 6.00 27.85 -11.35
CA ILE A 29 6.46 28.02 -9.97
C ILE A 29 5.64 27.12 -9.02
N LEU A 30 4.31 27.14 -9.12
CA LEU A 30 3.43 26.34 -8.28
C LEU A 30 3.65 24.84 -8.50
N ALA A 31 3.82 24.40 -9.75
CA ALA A 31 4.10 23.01 -10.07
C ALA A 31 5.41 22.51 -9.44
N THR A 32 6.45 23.35 -9.44
CA THR A 32 7.75 23.01 -8.84
C THR A 32 7.63 22.72 -7.35
N LEU A 33 6.77 23.42 -6.62
CA LEU A 33 6.53 23.20 -5.19
C LEU A 33 5.57 22.02 -4.94
N ALA A 34 4.60 21.80 -5.82
CA ALA A 34 3.57 20.79 -5.63
C ALA A 34 4.06 19.35 -5.88
N ILE A 35 4.95 19.14 -6.87
CA ILE A 35 5.42 17.81 -7.27
C ILE A 35 6.10 17.03 -6.11
N PRO A 36 7.07 17.59 -5.36
CA PRO A 36 7.69 16.86 -4.25
C PRO A 36 6.70 16.52 -3.15
N GLN A 37 5.80 17.43 -2.80
CA GLN A 37 4.77 17.20 -1.78
C GLN A 37 3.84 16.04 -2.16
N TYR A 38 3.47 15.95 -3.44
CA TYR A 38 2.65 14.85 -3.94
C TYR A 38 3.35 13.50 -3.76
N LYS A 39 4.65 13.39 -4.09
CA LYS A 39 5.43 12.15 -3.92
C LYS A 39 5.47 11.70 -2.46
N TYR A 40 5.72 12.62 -1.52
CA TYR A 40 5.68 12.31 -0.09
C TYR A 40 4.30 11.82 0.38
N ALA A 41 3.24 12.46 -0.07
CA ALA A 41 1.88 12.06 0.27
C ALA A 41 1.55 10.65 -0.23
N VAL A 42 1.97 10.30 -1.46
CA VAL A 42 1.77 8.95 -2.02
C VAL A 42 2.54 7.90 -1.22
N ILE A 43 3.81 8.14 -0.85
CA ILE A 43 4.60 7.21 -0.05
C ILE A 43 3.95 7.02 1.33
N LYS A 44 3.56 8.09 1.99
CA LYS A 44 2.88 8.04 3.30
C LYS A 44 1.58 7.24 3.24
N SER A 45 0.81 7.40 2.17
CA SER A 45 -0.41 6.61 1.96
C SER A 45 -0.10 5.11 1.78
N ARG A 46 0.94 4.76 1.03
CA ARG A 46 1.37 3.36 0.86
C ARG A 46 1.86 2.75 2.18
N GLU A 47 2.60 3.51 2.99
CA GLU A 47 3.02 3.07 4.32
C GLU A 47 1.84 2.79 5.25
N ALA A 48 0.81 3.63 5.22
CA ALA A 48 -0.41 3.40 5.98
C ALA A 48 -1.12 2.11 5.54
N VAL A 49 -1.22 1.86 4.22
CA VAL A 49 -1.78 0.62 3.69
C VAL A 49 -0.94 -0.59 4.07
N LEU A 50 0.40 -0.48 4.04
CA LEU A 50 1.28 -1.58 4.47
C LEU A 50 1.05 -1.94 5.93
N LYS A 51 1.02 -0.95 6.82
CA LYS A 51 0.77 -1.16 8.27
C LYS A 51 -0.59 -1.83 8.50
N GLU A 52 -1.62 -1.40 7.79
CA GLU A 52 -2.96 -2.01 7.87
C GLU A 52 -2.95 -3.46 7.38
N ASN A 53 -2.31 -3.73 6.24
CA ASN A 53 -2.21 -5.09 5.70
C ASN A 53 -1.45 -6.03 6.65
N LEU A 54 -0.33 -5.58 7.22
CA LEU A 54 0.43 -6.34 8.22
C LEU A 54 -0.41 -6.61 9.47
N PHE A 55 -1.13 -5.61 9.96
CA PHE A 55 -2.02 -5.78 11.10
C PHE A 55 -3.11 -6.83 10.83
N ILE A 56 -3.77 -6.75 9.67
CA ILE A 56 -4.82 -7.71 9.27
C ILE A 56 -4.24 -9.13 9.16
N LEU A 57 -3.07 -9.29 8.54
CA LEU A 57 -2.43 -10.59 8.39
C LEU A 57 -2.08 -11.21 9.74
N ARG A 58 -1.46 -10.44 10.64
CA ARG A 58 -1.10 -10.89 11.99
C ARG A 58 -2.33 -11.23 12.83
N ASP A 59 -3.35 -10.38 12.83
CA ASP A 59 -4.61 -10.61 13.54
C ASP A 59 -5.31 -11.88 13.06
N THR A 60 -5.34 -12.13 11.74
CA THR A 60 -5.96 -13.35 11.19
C THR A 60 -5.15 -14.62 11.46
N ILE A 61 -3.82 -14.54 11.54
CA ILE A 61 -2.97 -15.65 11.98
C ILE A 61 -3.30 -16.00 13.44
N ASP A 62 -3.40 -15.00 14.31
CA ASP A 62 -3.74 -15.19 15.73
C ASP A 62 -5.15 -15.76 15.91
N GLN A 63 -6.12 -15.27 15.14
CA GLN A 63 -7.48 -15.81 15.13
C GLN A 63 -7.52 -17.28 14.70
N HIS A 64 -6.80 -17.62 13.61
CA HIS A 64 -6.71 -18.99 13.13
C HIS A 64 -6.11 -19.90 14.21
N ARG A 65 -5.04 -19.45 14.89
CA ARG A 65 -4.42 -20.18 16.00
C ARG A 65 -5.39 -20.39 17.18
N ALA A 66 -6.14 -19.34 17.54
CA ALA A 66 -7.11 -19.42 18.63
C ALA A 66 -8.24 -20.41 18.34
N ASP A 67 -8.76 -20.42 17.10
CA ASP A 67 -9.91 -21.24 16.72
C ASP A 67 -9.52 -22.68 16.37
N LYS A 68 -8.39 -22.89 15.72
CA LYS A 68 -7.95 -24.20 15.21
C LYS A 68 -6.94 -24.90 16.12
N GLY A 69 -6.37 -24.18 17.10
CA GLY A 69 -5.31 -24.69 17.96
C GLY A 69 -3.96 -24.91 17.26
N LYS A 70 -3.82 -24.47 15.99
CA LYS A 70 -2.63 -24.60 15.17
C LYS A 70 -2.44 -23.39 14.28
N LEU A 71 -1.20 -23.09 13.93
CA LEU A 71 -0.84 -22.03 13.00
C LEU A 71 -1.18 -22.40 11.55
N PRO A 72 -1.46 -21.41 10.68
CA PRO A 72 -1.62 -21.65 9.25
C PRO A 72 -0.28 -22.01 8.62
N LYS A 73 -0.25 -22.88 7.62
CA LYS A 73 0.97 -23.24 6.89
C LYS A 73 1.27 -22.24 5.76
N THR A 74 0.22 -21.68 5.17
CA THR A 74 0.27 -20.70 4.09
C THR A 74 -0.72 -19.57 4.36
N LEU A 75 -0.54 -18.42 3.69
CA LEU A 75 -1.52 -17.33 3.75
C LEU A 75 -2.84 -17.71 3.06
N GLU A 76 -2.80 -18.62 2.10
CA GLU A 76 -3.97 -19.17 1.41
C GLU A 76 -4.85 -20.01 2.36
N ASP A 77 -4.27 -20.62 3.39
CA ASP A 77 -5.03 -21.35 4.41
C ASP A 77 -5.99 -20.42 5.16
N LEU A 78 -5.59 -19.15 5.38
CA LEU A 78 -6.44 -18.13 6.00
C LEU A 78 -7.61 -17.74 5.08
N VAL A 79 -7.39 -17.73 3.77
CA VAL A 79 -8.46 -17.47 2.78
C VAL A 79 -9.41 -18.67 2.73
N THR A 80 -8.89 -19.89 2.67
CA THR A 80 -9.68 -21.12 2.61
C THR A 80 -10.50 -21.34 3.88
N ALA A 81 -9.93 -20.97 5.02
CA ALA A 81 -10.62 -21.05 6.32
C ALA A 81 -11.62 -19.90 6.56
N GLY A 82 -11.67 -18.89 5.65
CA GLY A 82 -12.64 -17.81 5.69
C GLY A 82 -12.26 -16.61 6.57
N TYR A 83 -11.04 -16.54 7.08
CA TYR A 83 -10.54 -15.39 7.87
C TYR A 83 -10.19 -14.20 6.97
N LEU A 84 -9.73 -14.47 5.75
CA LEU A 84 -9.47 -13.46 4.72
C LEU A 84 -10.33 -13.72 3.48
N ARG A 85 -10.71 -12.67 2.77
CA ARG A 85 -11.32 -12.80 1.43
C ARG A 85 -10.28 -13.12 0.37
N THR A 86 -9.11 -12.52 0.50
CA THR A 86 -7.95 -12.68 -0.38
C THR A 86 -6.72 -12.21 0.38
N VAL A 87 -5.57 -12.77 0.06
CA VAL A 87 -4.28 -12.26 0.55
C VAL A 87 -4.10 -10.82 0.04
N PRO A 88 -3.84 -9.84 0.92
CA PRO A 88 -3.62 -8.46 0.51
C PRO A 88 -2.31 -8.32 -0.28
N GLU A 89 -2.26 -7.32 -1.16
CA GLU A 89 -1.05 -6.97 -1.90
C GLU A 89 -0.15 -6.08 -1.05
N ASP A 90 1.17 -6.35 -1.09
CA ASP A 90 2.15 -5.42 -0.55
C ASP A 90 2.20 -4.16 -1.43
N PRO A 91 1.91 -2.96 -0.89
CA PRO A 91 1.81 -1.74 -1.69
C PRO A 91 3.14 -1.26 -2.29
N PHE A 92 4.28 -1.81 -1.82
CA PHE A 92 5.61 -1.45 -2.31
C PHE A 92 6.14 -2.40 -3.37
N THR A 93 5.82 -3.68 -3.29
CA THR A 93 6.17 -4.69 -4.30
C THR A 93 5.07 -4.89 -5.33
N GLN A 94 3.83 -4.50 -5.02
CA GLN A 94 2.63 -4.67 -5.84
C GLN A 94 2.35 -6.16 -6.15
N SER A 95 2.65 -7.03 -5.20
CA SER A 95 2.43 -8.47 -5.29
C SER A 95 1.87 -9.03 -3.98
N LYS A 96 1.18 -10.16 -4.09
CA LYS A 96 0.68 -10.95 -2.97
C LYS A 96 1.68 -12.02 -2.52
N ASP A 97 2.65 -12.34 -3.38
CA ASP A 97 3.57 -13.45 -3.20
C ASP A 97 4.91 -13.03 -2.61
N THR A 98 5.07 -11.74 -2.33
CA THR A 98 6.33 -11.17 -1.84
C THR A 98 6.39 -11.01 -0.33
N TRP A 99 5.35 -11.43 0.39
CA TRP A 99 5.38 -11.42 1.84
C TRP A 99 6.47 -12.36 2.37
N ILE A 100 7.26 -11.87 3.33
CA ILE A 100 8.25 -12.68 4.04
C ILE A 100 7.53 -13.35 5.20
N LEU A 101 7.47 -14.67 5.16
CA LEU A 101 6.79 -15.48 6.17
C LEU A 101 7.80 -15.94 7.21
N VAL A 102 7.50 -15.69 8.48
CA VAL A 102 8.27 -16.21 9.62
C VAL A 102 7.54 -17.43 10.14
N TYR A 103 8.24 -18.54 10.20
CA TYR A 103 7.70 -19.81 10.69
C TYR A 103 8.11 -20.03 12.14
N GLU A 104 7.27 -20.78 12.86
CA GLU A 104 7.60 -21.26 14.19
C GLU A 104 8.90 -22.05 14.15
N GLU A 105 9.81 -21.77 15.10
CA GLU A 105 11.01 -22.59 15.24
C GLU A 105 10.59 -24.03 15.54
N ALA A 106 11.11 -24.96 14.72
CA ALA A 106 10.85 -26.39 14.98
C ALA A 106 11.36 -26.71 16.39
N ALA A 107 10.45 -27.13 17.27
CA ALA A 107 10.83 -27.63 18.57
C ALA A 107 11.92 -28.71 18.38
N GLU A 108 12.93 -28.73 19.26
CA GLU A 108 13.98 -29.76 19.23
C GLU A 108 13.34 -31.11 18.99
N ILE A 109 13.66 -31.72 17.83
CA ILE A 109 13.05 -32.98 17.42
C ILE A 109 13.51 -34.01 18.44
N ASP A 110 12.60 -34.44 19.34
CA ASP A 110 12.82 -35.60 20.17
C ASP A 110 12.94 -36.84 19.25
N PRO A 111 14.09 -37.49 19.17
CA PRO A 111 14.32 -38.64 18.28
C PRO A 111 13.34 -39.80 18.49
N SER A 112 12.59 -39.77 19.59
CA SER A 112 11.60 -40.80 19.94
C SER A 112 10.21 -40.55 19.33
N ILE A 113 9.95 -39.37 18.77
CA ILE A 113 8.68 -39.03 18.12
C ILE A 113 8.72 -39.50 16.65
N PRO A 114 7.74 -40.31 16.22
CA PRO A 114 7.64 -40.72 14.81
C PRO A 114 7.53 -39.50 13.91
N VAL A 115 8.25 -39.50 12.78
CA VAL A 115 8.29 -38.41 11.79
C VAL A 115 6.89 -38.02 11.27
N GLU A 116 5.94 -38.95 11.33
CA GLU A 116 4.53 -38.78 10.96
C GLU A 116 3.73 -37.88 11.93
N GLU A 117 4.21 -37.66 13.15
CA GLU A 117 3.59 -36.80 14.17
C GLU A 117 4.25 -35.42 14.25
N LEU A 118 5.34 -35.18 13.50
CA LEU A 118 5.99 -33.87 13.42
C LEU A 118 5.05 -32.91 12.67
N GLN A 119 4.45 -32.01 13.41
CA GLN A 119 3.65 -30.94 12.79
C GLN A 119 4.57 -30.04 11.98
N GLU A 120 4.21 -29.82 10.71
CA GLU A 120 4.93 -28.83 9.88
C GLU A 120 4.83 -27.45 10.55
N PRO A 121 5.93 -26.69 10.61
CA PRO A 121 5.94 -25.38 11.26
C PRO A 121 4.93 -24.46 10.57
N GLY A 122 4.13 -23.76 11.36
CA GLY A 122 3.17 -22.78 10.87
C GLY A 122 3.74 -21.38 10.90
N ILE A 123 3.06 -20.47 10.21
CA ILE A 123 3.41 -19.06 10.12
C ILE A 123 3.08 -18.37 11.43
N VAL A 124 4.10 -17.74 12.06
CA VAL A 124 3.93 -16.96 13.31
C VAL A 124 3.92 -15.46 13.06
N ASP A 125 4.59 -14.97 12.00
CA ASP A 125 4.64 -13.54 11.68
C ASP A 125 4.82 -13.34 10.18
N VAL A 126 4.55 -12.11 9.72
CA VAL A 126 4.66 -11.71 8.32
C VAL A 126 5.30 -10.33 8.25
N HIS A 127 6.24 -10.16 7.32
CA HIS A 127 6.88 -8.89 7.01
C HIS A 127 6.75 -8.53 5.52
N SER A 128 6.98 -7.25 5.19
CA SER A 128 7.02 -6.81 3.80
C SER A 128 8.22 -7.40 3.05
N GLY A 129 8.02 -7.83 1.81
CA GLY A 129 9.10 -8.25 0.92
C GLY A 129 9.83 -7.10 0.21
N SER A 130 9.58 -5.86 0.62
CA SER A 130 10.24 -4.69 0.04
C SER A 130 11.61 -4.44 0.66
N ASP A 131 12.62 -4.25 -0.17
CA ASP A 131 13.98 -3.85 0.21
C ASP A 131 14.14 -2.34 0.48
N LYS A 132 13.04 -1.58 0.35
CA LYS A 132 13.04 -0.13 0.53
C LYS A 132 13.00 0.24 2.01
N ILE A 133 13.46 1.48 2.27
CA ILE A 133 13.49 2.08 3.60
C ILE A 133 12.42 3.17 3.67
N SER A 134 11.72 3.25 4.79
CA SER A 134 10.78 4.32 5.08
C SER A 134 11.48 5.67 5.07
N LEU A 135 10.88 6.65 4.39
CA LEU A 135 11.39 8.03 4.38
C LEU A 135 11.06 8.80 5.68
N PHE A 136 10.15 8.27 6.50
CA PHE A 136 9.67 8.93 7.70
C PHE A 136 10.30 8.34 8.96
N ASP A 137 10.38 7.01 9.04
CA ASP A 137 10.89 6.29 10.21
C ASP A 137 12.34 5.83 10.03
N ASN A 138 12.87 5.91 8.80
CA ASN A 138 14.21 5.45 8.40
C ASN A 138 14.47 3.97 8.75
N THR A 139 13.42 3.15 8.79
CA THR A 139 13.47 1.70 9.02
C THR A 139 13.17 0.95 7.72
N PRO A 140 13.80 -0.19 7.46
CA PRO A 140 13.44 -1.05 6.33
C PRO A 140 12.00 -1.56 6.46
N TYR A 141 11.23 -1.60 5.36
CA TYR A 141 9.88 -2.17 5.40
C TYR A 141 9.87 -3.67 5.74
N ALA A 142 10.96 -4.37 5.45
CA ALA A 142 11.15 -5.77 5.82
C ALA A 142 11.27 -6.02 7.33
N GLU A 143 11.38 -4.96 8.14
CA GLU A 143 11.40 -5.03 9.60
C GLU A 143 10.06 -4.64 10.25
N TRP A 144 9.07 -4.28 9.43
CA TRP A 144 7.75 -3.83 9.90
C TRP A 144 6.79 -4.96 10.23
#